data_8459b20294170a793fa44a027c842265
#
_entry.id   8459b20294170a793fa44a027c842265
#
_cell.length_a   1.000
_cell.length_b   1.000
_cell.length_c   1.000
_cell.angle_alpha   90.00
_cell.angle_beta   90.00
_cell.angle_gamma   90.00
#
_symmetry.space_group_name_H-M   'P 1'
#
loop_
_entity.id
_entity.type
_entity.pdbx_description
1 polymer ?
#
loop_
_entity_poly.entity_id
_entity_poly.type
_entity_poly.pdbx_seq_one_letter_code
_entity_poly.pdbx_strand_id
1 'polypeptide(L)'
;MDKTVHNLPSLGFPLFQTSLVTGSQIDDLKRGIGISDDHCDPIAWINNAVAYGQKLVSVKAGWGELPTGFVAFDMMSRRELQGEEWVAKCSYNLHGVFVNPALRGKGHGRALRRTISDIIEANVQTIQDRGFADKVEIFFEAECITADGATFVRALVSDCEKMIEKMSERRSADDTFRIVFKNCIDYGDYDNEAGFSAPAP
;
A
#
# COMPACT_ATOMS: atom_id res chain seq x y z
N MET A 1 -4.26 -18.56 -11.74
CA MET A 1 -3.76 -17.58 -12.73
C MET A 1 -2.79 -16.67 -11.98
N ASP A 2 -1.51 -17.02 -12.06
CA ASP A 2 -0.43 -16.20 -11.53
C ASP A 2 -0.23 -14.97 -12.44
N LYS A 3 -0.50 -13.81 -11.94
CA LYS A 3 -0.11 -12.50 -12.47
C LYS A 3 0.28 -11.67 -11.27
N THR A 4 1.48 -11.24 -11.10
CA THR A 4 2.05 -10.14 -11.81
C THR A 4 3.51 -9.98 -11.39
N VAL A 5 4.42 -10.26 -12.22
CA VAL A 5 5.80 -9.78 -12.12
C VAL A 5 5.84 -8.50 -12.96
N HIS A 6 5.79 -7.34 -12.33
CA HIS A 6 6.06 -6.10 -13.04
C HIS A 6 7.58 -5.93 -13.18
N ASN A 7 8.11 -6.38 -14.31
CA ASN A 7 9.45 -6.03 -14.76
C ASN A 7 9.41 -4.65 -15.41
N LEU A 8 9.92 -3.64 -14.73
CA LEU A 8 10.22 -2.36 -15.36
C LEU A 8 11.73 -2.27 -15.59
N PRO A 9 12.18 -2.09 -16.85
CA PRO A 9 13.57 -1.79 -17.12
C PRO A 9 13.86 -0.36 -16.64
N SER A 10 14.66 -0.20 -15.59
CA SER A 10 15.16 1.09 -15.17
C SER A 10 16.69 1.10 -15.18
N LEU A 11 17.21 2.08 -15.85
CA LEU A 11 18.61 2.50 -15.89
C LEU A 11 19.24 2.51 -14.48
N GLY A 12 20.10 1.54 -14.18
CA GLY A 12 21.12 1.64 -13.13
C GLY A 12 20.70 1.51 -11.66
N PHE A 13 19.42 1.26 -11.36
CA PHE A 13 18.94 1.00 -9.99
C PHE A 13 18.74 -0.50 -9.75
N PRO A 14 18.94 -1.00 -8.52
CA PRO A 14 18.66 -2.38 -8.20
C PRO A 14 17.20 -2.69 -8.56
N LEU A 15 16.99 -3.78 -9.32
CA LEU A 15 15.67 -4.25 -9.69
C LEU A 15 15.00 -4.82 -8.43
N PHE A 16 14.07 -4.06 -7.86
CA PHE A 16 13.22 -4.57 -6.78
C PHE A 16 12.10 -5.42 -7.37
N GLN A 17 11.92 -6.58 -6.77
CA GLN A 17 10.75 -7.41 -7.01
C GLN A 17 9.82 -7.32 -5.83
N THR A 18 8.57 -7.00 -6.09
CA THR A 18 7.50 -7.03 -5.10
C THR A 18 6.46 -8.07 -5.48
N SER A 19 5.91 -8.76 -4.51
CA SER A 19 4.86 -9.76 -4.74
C SER A 19 3.92 -9.86 -3.55
N LEU A 20 2.64 -10.18 -3.83
CA LEU A 20 1.75 -10.68 -2.80
C LEU A 20 2.30 -12.01 -2.29
N VAL A 21 2.41 -12.15 -0.97
CA VAL A 21 2.92 -13.34 -0.32
C VAL A 21 1.79 -14.36 -0.24
N THR A 22 2.03 -15.56 -0.79
CA THR A 22 1.14 -16.72 -0.64
C THR A 22 1.64 -17.64 0.46
N GLY A 23 0.82 -18.59 0.88
CA GLY A 23 1.15 -19.50 1.98
C GLY A 23 2.54 -20.16 1.85
N SER A 24 2.93 -20.60 0.63
CA SER A 24 4.23 -21.22 0.38
C SER A 24 5.44 -20.26 0.48
N GLN A 25 5.19 -18.95 0.46
CA GLN A 25 6.24 -17.91 0.50
C GLN A 25 6.43 -17.31 1.90
N ILE A 26 5.57 -17.67 2.87
CA ILE A 26 5.64 -17.12 4.23
C ILE A 26 6.95 -17.52 4.91
N ASP A 27 7.40 -18.75 4.74
CA ASP A 27 8.65 -19.23 5.32
C ASP A 27 9.88 -18.54 4.70
N ASP A 28 9.83 -18.24 3.40
CA ASP A 28 10.87 -17.46 2.73
C ASP A 28 10.92 -16.04 3.25
N LEU A 29 9.73 -15.43 3.46
CA LEU A 29 9.61 -14.10 4.04
C LEU A 29 10.22 -14.07 5.46
N LYS A 30 9.84 -15.03 6.33
CA LYS A 30 10.39 -15.13 7.68
C LYS A 30 11.91 -15.31 7.69
N ARG A 31 12.43 -16.17 6.80
CA ARG A 31 13.88 -16.41 6.69
C ARG A 31 14.64 -15.16 6.22
N GLY A 32 14.09 -14.43 5.27
CA GLY A 32 14.74 -13.24 4.72
C GLY A 32 14.74 -12.04 5.67
N ILE A 33 13.70 -11.94 6.50
CA ILE A 33 13.57 -10.86 7.49
C ILE A 33 14.36 -11.14 8.75
N GLY A 34 14.40 -12.35 9.24
CA GLY A 34 15.27 -13.02 10.23
C GLY A 34 15.86 -12.26 11.43
N ILE A 35 15.70 -10.96 11.52
CA ILE A 35 16.34 -10.10 12.51
C ILE A 35 15.24 -9.40 13.29
N SER A 36 15.18 -9.61 14.61
CA SER A 36 14.45 -8.72 15.48
C SER A 36 15.15 -7.35 15.49
N ASP A 37 14.40 -6.30 15.20
CA ASP A 37 14.79 -4.94 15.54
C ASP A 37 14.51 -4.77 17.03
N ASP A 38 15.32 -4.00 17.75
CA ASP A 38 15.14 -3.75 19.19
C ASP A 38 13.76 -3.15 19.54
N HIS A 39 13.05 -2.64 18.55
CA HIS A 39 11.75 -1.97 18.68
C HIS A 39 10.55 -2.74 18.14
N CYS A 40 10.76 -3.83 17.39
CA CYS A 40 9.66 -4.64 16.86
C CYS A 40 10.07 -6.09 16.62
N ASP A 41 9.09 -7.00 16.69
CA ASP A 41 9.23 -8.38 16.25
C ASP A 41 8.51 -8.58 14.91
N PRO A 42 9.24 -8.44 13.78
CA PRO A 42 8.63 -8.56 12.46
C PRO A 42 8.10 -9.97 12.18
N ILE A 43 8.63 -11.00 12.85
CA ILE A 43 8.12 -12.37 12.72
C ILE A 43 6.76 -12.50 13.40
N ALA A 44 6.57 -11.90 14.58
CA ALA A 44 5.27 -11.85 15.24
C ALA A 44 4.25 -11.09 14.35
N TRP A 45 4.64 -10.00 13.70
CA TRP A 45 3.77 -9.29 12.77
C TRP A 45 3.35 -10.13 11.57
N ILE A 46 4.27 -10.88 10.97
CA ILE A 46 3.94 -11.82 9.88
C ILE A 46 2.97 -12.89 10.38
N ASN A 47 3.21 -13.47 11.56
CA ASN A 47 2.32 -14.47 12.13
C ASN A 47 0.91 -13.92 12.39
N ASN A 48 0.81 -12.73 12.94
CA ASN A 48 -0.46 -12.04 13.18
C ASN A 48 -1.18 -11.76 11.85
N ALA A 49 -0.47 -11.21 10.86
CA ALA A 49 -1.04 -10.94 9.55
C ALA A 49 -1.64 -12.22 8.92
N VAL A 50 -0.93 -13.35 9.01
CA VAL A 50 -1.41 -14.65 8.53
C VAL A 50 -2.64 -15.10 9.33
N ALA A 51 -2.59 -15.02 10.67
CA ALA A 51 -3.67 -15.46 11.54
C ALA A 51 -4.97 -14.68 11.32
N TYR A 52 -4.86 -13.38 11.03
CA TYR A 52 -6.00 -12.49 10.76
C TYR A 52 -6.38 -12.40 9.28
N GLY A 53 -5.73 -13.17 8.41
CA GLY A 53 -6.04 -13.18 6.97
C GLY A 53 -5.66 -11.90 6.23
N GLN A 54 -4.76 -11.10 6.81
CA GLN A 54 -4.26 -9.88 6.18
C GLN A 54 -3.42 -10.19 4.94
N LYS A 55 -3.38 -9.25 4.01
CA LYS A 55 -2.54 -9.35 2.82
C LYS A 55 -1.12 -8.91 3.16
N LEU A 56 -0.15 -9.67 2.69
CA LEU A 56 1.26 -9.35 2.81
C LEU A 56 1.83 -9.07 1.41
N VAL A 57 2.50 -7.94 1.26
CA VAL A 57 3.34 -7.64 0.10
C VAL A 57 4.79 -7.66 0.54
N SER A 58 5.62 -8.44 -0.11
CA SER A 58 7.06 -8.53 0.16
C SER A 58 7.89 -7.80 -0.89
N VAL A 59 9.11 -7.40 -0.52
CA VAL A 59 10.11 -6.83 -1.42
C VAL A 59 11.43 -7.60 -1.34
N LYS A 60 12.04 -7.85 -2.50
CA LYS A 60 13.36 -8.47 -2.69
C LYS A 60 14.27 -7.51 -3.45
N ALA A 61 15.57 -7.54 -3.18
CA ALA A 61 16.54 -6.70 -3.89
C ALA A 61 16.99 -7.28 -5.25
N GLY A 62 16.72 -8.56 -5.53
CA GLY A 62 17.11 -9.23 -6.77
C GLY A 62 16.43 -10.58 -6.99
N TRP A 63 16.75 -11.21 -8.12
CA TRP A 63 16.23 -12.53 -8.47
C TRP A 63 16.85 -13.60 -7.57
N GLY A 64 15.97 -14.48 -7.03
CA GLY A 64 16.41 -15.58 -6.18
C GLY A 64 16.79 -15.19 -4.74
N GLU A 65 16.79 -13.91 -4.40
CA GLU A 65 17.04 -13.44 -3.04
C GLU A 65 15.80 -13.64 -2.15
N LEU A 66 16.07 -13.75 -0.84
CA LEU A 66 14.99 -13.77 0.15
C LEU A 66 14.38 -12.38 0.31
N PRO A 67 13.11 -12.28 0.68
CA PRO A 67 12.47 -10.99 0.97
C PRO A 67 13.18 -10.25 2.10
N THR A 68 13.36 -8.94 1.94
CA THR A 68 14.07 -8.07 2.88
C THR A 68 13.17 -7.03 3.54
N GLY A 69 11.89 -7.03 3.19
CA GLY A 69 10.89 -6.18 3.77
C GLY A 69 9.48 -6.60 3.36
N PHE A 70 8.49 -6.08 4.06
CA PHE A 70 7.09 -6.34 3.78
C PHE A 70 6.17 -5.21 4.25
N VAL A 71 4.93 -5.25 3.74
CA VAL A 71 3.78 -4.49 4.24
C VAL A 71 2.66 -5.46 4.53
N ALA A 72 1.99 -5.29 5.67
CA ALA A 72 0.75 -6.00 6.03
C ALA A 72 -0.42 -5.01 5.96
N PHE A 73 -1.49 -5.39 5.25
CA PHE A 73 -2.68 -4.56 5.11
C PHE A 73 -3.95 -5.38 4.88
N ASP A 74 -5.09 -4.79 5.22
CA ASP A 74 -6.40 -5.28 4.85
C ASP A 74 -6.97 -4.47 3.68
N MET A 75 -7.77 -5.14 2.87
CA MET A 75 -8.52 -4.51 1.80
C MET A 75 -9.96 -5.03 1.85
N MET A 76 -10.90 -4.11 2.03
CA MET A 76 -12.32 -4.39 1.96
C MET A 76 -12.98 -3.49 0.92
N SER A 77 -13.93 -4.06 0.17
CA SER A 77 -14.75 -3.29 -0.76
C SER A 77 -16.20 -3.67 -0.56
N ARG A 78 -17.07 -2.66 -0.47
CA ARG A 78 -18.52 -2.83 -0.41
C ARG A 78 -19.20 -1.84 -1.33
N ARG A 79 -20.36 -2.22 -1.85
CA ARG A 79 -21.22 -1.36 -2.68
C ARG A 79 -22.45 -0.97 -1.89
N GLU A 80 -22.83 0.28 -1.97
CA GLU A 80 -24.06 0.79 -1.35
C GLU A 80 -24.74 1.80 -2.27
N LEU A 81 -26.07 1.91 -2.16
CA LEU A 81 -26.83 2.94 -2.87
C LEU A 81 -26.95 4.18 -1.99
N GLN A 82 -26.48 5.32 -2.47
CA GLN A 82 -26.59 6.62 -1.81
C GLN A 82 -27.46 7.55 -2.66
N GLY A 83 -28.73 7.71 -2.28
CA GLY A 83 -29.72 8.35 -3.14
C GLY A 83 -29.96 7.54 -4.40
N GLU A 84 -29.66 8.09 -5.57
CA GLU A 84 -29.77 7.42 -6.88
C GLU A 84 -28.42 6.90 -7.40
N GLU A 85 -27.33 7.09 -6.66
CA GLU A 85 -25.98 6.80 -7.07
C GLU A 85 -25.43 5.55 -6.39
N TRP A 86 -24.84 4.64 -7.15
CA TRP A 86 -24.07 3.52 -6.61
C TRP A 86 -22.67 3.95 -6.21
N VAL A 87 -22.32 3.74 -4.95
CA VAL A 87 -21.01 4.08 -4.38
C VAL A 87 -20.28 2.81 -3.97
N ALA A 88 -19.07 2.61 -4.48
CA ALA A 88 -18.15 1.59 -3.99
C ALA A 88 -17.27 2.21 -2.90
N LYS A 89 -17.34 1.68 -1.69
CA LYS A 89 -16.44 2.05 -0.58
C LYS A 89 -15.32 1.02 -0.49
N CYS A 90 -14.09 1.49 -0.66
CA CYS A 90 -12.88 0.68 -0.62
C CYS A 90 -12.02 1.13 0.57
N SER A 91 -11.89 0.29 1.58
CA SER A 91 -11.05 0.55 2.75
C SER A 91 -9.73 -0.21 2.61
N TYR A 92 -8.63 0.48 2.86
CA TYR A 92 -7.28 -0.05 2.92
C TYR A 92 -6.70 0.30 4.29
N ASN A 93 -6.56 -0.70 5.14
CA ASN A 93 -6.04 -0.53 6.49
C ASN A 93 -4.62 -1.09 6.58
N LEU A 94 -3.65 -0.21 6.80
CA LEU A 94 -2.23 -0.54 6.89
C LEU A 94 -1.89 -0.91 8.33
N HIS A 95 -1.53 -2.18 8.56
CA HIS A 95 -1.22 -2.71 9.89
C HIS A 95 0.26 -2.65 10.24
N GLY A 96 1.14 -2.67 9.26
CA GLY A 96 2.57 -2.60 9.51
C GLY A 96 3.42 -2.58 8.26
N VAL A 97 4.57 -1.94 8.38
CA VAL A 97 5.61 -1.94 7.35
C VAL A 97 6.95 -2.23 8.01
N PHE A 98 7.70 -3.14 7.42
CA PHE A 98 9.05 -3.47 7.84
C PHE A 98 9.99 -3.51 6.65
N VAL A 99 11.15 -2.89 6.82
CA VAL A 99 12.32 -3.06 5.93
C VAL A 99 13.51 -3.33 6.82
N ASN A 100 14.30 -4.37 6.48
CA ASN A 100 15.52 -4.72 7.21
C ASN A 100 16.37 -3.45 7.43
N PRO A 101 16.75 -3.12 8.67
CA PRO A 101 17.48 -1.90 9.02
C PRO A 101 18.71 -1.64 8.16
N ALA A 102 19.50 -2.68 7.85
CA ALA A 102 20.70 -2.58 7.00
C ALA A 102 20.39 -2.17 5.54
N LEU A 103 19.12 -2.22 5.13
CA LEU A 103 18.66 -1.94 3.77
C LEU A 103 17.74 -0.72 3.69
N ARG A 104 17.50 -0.04 4.79
CA ARG A 104 16.77 1.24 4.80
C ARG A 104 17.52 2.29 3.97
N GLY A 105 16.79 3.24 3.40
CA GLY A 105 17.35 4.25 2.50
C GLY A 105 17.71 3.76 1.09
N LYS A 106 17.70 2.45 0.83
CA LYS A 106 18.11 1.85 -0.46
C LYS A 106 16.95 1.63 -1.46
N GLY A 107 15.77 2.18 -1.21
CA GLY A 107 14.64 2.14 -2.15
C GLY A 107 13.59 1.06 -1.89
N HIS A 108 13.80 0.14 -0.93
CA HIS A 108 12.84 -0.93 -0.61
C HIS A 108 11.46 -0.40 -0.21
N GLY A 109 11.41 0.62 0.66
CA GLY A 109 10.17 1.27 1.05
C GLY A 109 9.43 1.91 -0.14
N ARG A 110 10.16 2.53 -1.07
CA ARG A 110 9.57 3.07 -2.30
C ARG A 110 8.94 1.97 -3.16
N ALA A 111 9.61 0.82 -3.31
CA ALA A 111 9.09 -0.30 -4.06
C ALA A 111 7.79 -0.84 -3.43
N LEU A 112 7.74 -0.98 -2.10
CA LEU A 112 6.53 -1.40 -1.38
C LEU A 112 5.38 -0.39 -1.58
N ARG A 113 5.62 0.92 -1.40
CA ARG A 113 4.59 1.95 -1.62
C ARG A 113 4.02 1.90 -3.03
N ARG A 114 4.89 1.80 -4.04
CA ARG A 114 4.45 1.71 -5.44
C ARG A 114 3.53 0.53 -5.65
N THR A 115 3.89 -0.65 -5.12
CA THR A 115 3.04 -1.84 -5.26
C THR A 115 1.68 -1.67 -4.60
N ILE A 116 1.60 -1.01 -3.43
CA ILE A 116 0.31 -0.72 -2.80
C ILE A 116 -0.51 0.24 -3.66
N SER A 117 0.10 1.31 -4.18
CA SER A 117 -0.58 2.24 -5.09
C SER A 117 -1.08 1.53 -6.35
N ASP A 118 -0.28 0.63 -6.95
CA ASP A 118 -0.67 -0.17 -8.11
C ASP A 118 -1.86 -1.11 -7.79
N ILE A 119 -1.91 -1.68 -6.59
CA ILE A 119 -3.04 -2.50 -6.13
C ILE A 119 -4.32 -1.65 -5.99
N ILE A 120 -4.22 -0.45 -5.44
CA ILE A 120 -5.33 0.48 -5.30
C ILE A 120 -5.83 0.91 -6.70
N GLU A 121 -4.92 1.32 -7.59
CA GLU A 121 -5.24 1.70 -8.98
C GLU A 121 -5.97 0.57 -9.71
N ALA A 122 -5.45 -0.66 -9.65
CA ALA A 122 -6.04 -1.82 -10.30
C ALA A 122 -7.45 -2.15 -9.76
N ASN A 123 -7.67 -1.96 -8.46
CA ASN A 123 -8.99 -2.17 -7.85
C ASN A 123 -10.00 -1.12 -8.33
N VAL A 124 -9.62 0.16 -8.33
CA VAL A 124 -10.47 1.26 -8.81
C VAL A 124 -10.80 1.07 -10.31
N GLN A 125 -9.79 0.74 -11.13
CA GLN A 125 -9.99 0.46 -12.54
C GLN A 125 -10.96 -0.70 -12.77
N THR A 126 -10.84 -1.77 -11.98
CA THR A 126 -11.75 -2.92 -12.04
C THR A 126 -13.19 -2.53 -11.74
N ILE A 127 -13.42 -1.65 -10.76
CA ILE A 127 -14.74 -1.15 -10.39
C ILE A 127 -15.34 -0.33 -11.54
N GLN A 128 -14.54 0.55 -12.14
CA GLN A 128 -14.93 1.38 -13.27
C GLN A 128 -15.25 0.53 -14.51
N ASP A 129 -14.34 -0.35 -14.93
CA ASP A 129 -14.48 -1.17 -16.14
C ASP A 129 -15.70 -2.10 -16.09
N ARG A 130 -16.11 -2.51 -14.89
CA ARG A 130 -17.30 -3.35 -14.71
C ARG A 130 -18.59 -2.56 -14.55
N GLY A 131 -18.55 -1.24 -14.55
CA GLY A 131 -19.70 -0.41 -14.24
C GLY A 131 -20.30 -0.75 -12.86
N PHE A 132 -19.45 -1.13 -11.90
CA PHE A 132 -19.90 -1.62 -10.60
C PHE A 132 -20.46 -0.52 -9.72
N ALA A 133 -20.00 0.73 -9.91
CA ALA A 133 -20.44 1.90 -9.17
C ALA A 133 -20.24 3.17 -10.01
N ASP A 134 -20.99 4.22 -9.68
CA ASP A 134 -20.89 5.55 -10.29
C ASP A 134 -19.79 6.39 -9.61
N LYS A 135 -19.44 6.01 -8.36
CA LYS A 135 -18.45 6.66 -7.52
C LYS A 135 -17.65 5.64 -6.72
N VAL A 136 -16.37 5.91 -6.54
CA VAL A 136 -15.51 5.17 -5.60
C VAL A 136 -15.05 6.10 -4.48
N GLU A 137 -15.27 5.68 -3.25
CA GLU A 137 -14.69 6.30 -2.06
C GLU A 137 -13.58 5.39 -1.52
N ILE A 138 -12.35 5.88 -1.53
CA ILE A 138 -11.17 5.20 -1.01
C ILE A 138 -10.93 5.72 0.40
N PHE A 139 -10.94 4.82 1.38
CA PHE A 139 -10.56 5.10 2.76
C PHE A 139 -9.20 4.45 3.01
N PHE A 140 -8.22 5.26 3.36
CA PHE A 140 -6.89 4.80 3.73
C PHE A 140 -6.68 5.04 5.21
N GLU A 141 -6.43 3.98 5.97
CA GLU A 141 -6.31 4.01 7.42
C GLU A 141 -4.95 3.46 7.84
N ALA A 142 -4.29 4.12 8.77
CA ALA A 142 -3.05 3.66 9.38
C ALA A 142 -2.87 4.30 10.77
N GLU A 143 -2.21 3.57 11.66
CA GLU A 143 -1.70 4.08 12.92
C GLU A 143 -0.17 4.04 12.89
N CYS A 144 0.48 5.18 13.12
CA CYS A 144 1.93 5.32 13.05
C CYS A 144 2.54 5.29 14.44
N ILE A 145 3.21 4.20 14.78
CA ILE A 145 3.88 4.00 16.08
C ILE A 145 5.38 4.31 16.06
N THR A 146 5.93 4.70 14.91
CA THR A 146 7.34 5.08 14.72
C THR A 146 7.48 6.22 13.71
N ALA A 147 8.52 7.04 13.85
CA ALA A 147 8.84 8.12 12.90
C ALA A 147 9.05 7.59 11.46
N ASP A 148 9.73 6.45 11.31
CA ASP A 148 9.93 5.78 10.02
C ASP A 148 8.60 5.34 9.40
N GLY A 149 7.69 4.79 10.22
CA GLY A 149 6.33 4.42 9.82
C GLY A 149 5.54 5.63 9.34
N ALA A 150 5.54 6.72 10.12
CA ALA A 150 4.90 7.98 9.75
C ALA A 150 5.43 8.53 8.42
N THR A 151 6.75 8.52 8.22
CA THR A 151 7.39 8.94 6.96
C THR A 151 6.96 8.06 5.78
N PHE A 152 6.91 6.74 5.97
CA PHE A 152 6.44 5.82 4.95
C PHE A 152 4.98 6.10 4.57
N VAL A 153 4.10 6.25 5.56
CA VAL A 153 2.67 6.47 5.35
C VAL A 153 2.40 7.81 4.66
N ARG A 154 3.04 8.92 5.10
CA ARG A 154 2.91 10.22 4.41
C ARG A 154 3.29 10.14 2.94
N ALA A 155 4.40 9.46 2.63
CA ALA A 155 4.85 9.28 1.26
C ALA A 155 3.89 8.37 0.45
N LEU A 156 3.29 7.35 1.07
CA LEU A 156 2.29 6.48 0.42
C LEU A 156 1.00 7.26 0.10
N VAL A 157 0.50 8.07 1.04
CA VAL A 157 -0.66 8.95 0.80
C VAL A 157 -0.40 9.86 -0.40
N SER A 158 0.76 10.54 -0.43
CA SER A 158 1.13 11.40 -1.56
C SER A 158 1.23 10.63 -2.89
N ASP A 159 1.74 9.38 -2.87
CA ASP A 159 1.80 8.53 -4.05
C ASP A 159 0.37 8.17 -4.54
N CYS A 160 -0.56 7.87 -3.60
CA CYS A 160 -1.97 7.59 -3.91
C CYS A 160 -2.72 8.81 -4.46
N GLU A 161 -2.54 9.99 -3.86
CA GLU A 161 -3.14 11.24 -4.34
C GLU A 161 -2.75 11.54 -5.79
N LYS A 162 -1.45 11.45 -6.10
CA LYS A 162 -0.94 11.64 -7.47
C LYS A 162 -1.45 10.59 -8.45
N MET A 163 -1.61 9.36 -8.00
CA MET A 163 -2.19 8.28 -8.82
C MET A 163 -3.64 8.60 -9.16
N ILE A 164 -4.45 9.01 -8.19
CA ILE A 164 -5.86 9.37 -8.38
C ILE A 164 -6.01 10.59 -9.29
N GLU A 165 -5.17 11.61 -9.13
CA GLU A 165 -5.13 12.78 -10.00
C GLU A 165 -4.90 12.35 -11.45
N LYS A 166 -3.89 11.53 -11.72
CA LYS A 166 -3.62 10.98 -13.06
C LYS A 166 -4.76 10.13 -13.61
N MET A 167 -5.42 9.32 -12.77
CA MET A 167 -6.60 8.56 -13.20
C MET A 167 -7.73 9.50 -13.60
N SER A 168 -7.92 10.59 -12.89
CA SER A 168 -8.95 11.60 -13.19
C SER A 168 -8.64 12.37 -14.49
N GLU A 169 -7.38 12.73 -14.74
CA GLU A 169 -6.94 13.40 -15.96
C GLU A 169 -7.11 12.55 -17.24
N ARG A 170 -6.99 11.22 -17.12
CA ARG A 170 -7.14 10.29 -18.27
C ARG A 170 -8.58 10.08 -18.73
N ARG A 171 -9.56 10.65 -18.03
CA ARG A 171 -10.97 10.46 -18.33
C ARG A 171 -11.45 11.43 -19.41
N SER A 172 -12.45 10.98 -20.16
CA SER A 172 -13.15 11.86 -21.09
C SER A 172 -14.05 12.84 -20.30
N ALA A 173 -14.37 13.99 -20.90
CA ALA A 173 -15.27 14.97 -20.30
C ALA A 173 -16.70 14.41 -20.04
N ASP A 174 -17.07 13.32 -20.72
CA ASP A 174 -18.38 12.67 -20.59
C ASP A 174 -18.39 11.58 -19.51
N ASP A 175 -17.23 11.25 -18.89
CA ASP A 175 -17.13 10.23 -17.86
C ASP A 175 -17.62 10.79 -16.51
N THR A 176 -18.79 10.31 -16.07
CA THR A 176 -19.41 10.71 -14.79
C THR A 176 -18.86 9.98 -13.57
N PHE A 177 -18.01 8.97 -13.76
CA PHE A 177 -17.41 8.21 -12.66
C PHE A 177 -16.50 9.11 -11.79
N ARG A 178 -16.63 9.02 -10.48
CA ARG A 178 -15.90 9.88 -9.52
C ARG A 178 -15.06 9.05 -8.56
N ILE A 179 -13.86 9.56 -8.23
CA ILE A 179 -13.01 8.99 -7.19
C ILE A 179 -12.85 10.02 -6.07
N VAL A 180 -13.09 9.61 -4.84
CA VAL A 180 -12.86 10.40 -3.63
C VAL A 180 -11.88 9.67 -2.74
N PHE A 181 -10.79 10.31 -2.37
CA PHE A 181 -9.79 9.78 -1.46
C PHE A 181 -9.95 10.41 -0.08
N LYS A 182 -9.98 9.59 0.95
CA LYS A 182 -10.08 10.01 2.35
C LYS A 182 -8.99 9.30 3.13
N ASN A 183 -8.09 10.06 3.74
CA ASN A 183 -7.11 9.49 4.65
C ASN A 183 -7.60 9.67 6.09
N CYS A 184 -7.50 8.61 6.88
CA CYS A 184 -7.83 8.56 8.30
C CYS A 184 -6.60 8.04 9.05
N ILE A 185 -5.51 8.82 9.03
CA ILE A 185 -4.22 8.41 9.55
C ILE A 185 -4.00 9.05 10.91
N ASP A 186 -3.70 8.20 11.88
CA ASP A 186 -3.20 8.62 13.17
C ASP A 186 -1.66 8.61 13.15
N TYR A 187 -1.07 9.79 13.11
CA TYR A 187 0.39 9.96 13.15
C TYR A 187 0.94 9.98 14.58
N GLY A 188 0.08 9.97 15.61
CA GLY A 188 0.50 10.05 17.01
C GLY A 188 1.39 11.27 17.28
N ASP A 189 2.48 11.07 18.02
CA ASP A 189 3.43 12.13 18.37
C ASP A 189 4.27 12.65 17.19
N TYR A 190 4.17 12.03 16.02
CA TYR A 190 4.98 12.37 14.82
C TYR A 190 4.32 13.39 13.89
N ASP A 191 3.16 13.91 14.25
CA ASP A 191 2.42 14.88 13.42
C ASP A 191 3.20 16.21 13.24
N ASN A 192 4.00 16.59 14.24
CA ASN A 192 4.68 17.88 14.30
C ASN A 192 6.12 17.89 13.76
N GLU A 193 6.74 16.75 13.49
CA GLU A 193 8.16 16.70 13.10
C GLU A 193 8.47 17.14 11.67
N ALA A 194 7.48 17.33 10.81
CA ALA A 194 7.69 17.57 9.38
C ALA A 194 7.27 18.94 8.85
N GLY A 195 6.90 19.91 9.65
CA GLY A 195 6.61 21.28 9.17
C GLY A 195 5.55 21.38 8.05
N PHE A 196 4.75 20.34 7.84
CA PHE A 196 3.66 20.32 6.88
C PHE A 196 2.40 20.85 7.54
N SER A 197 2.14 22.15 7.32
CA SER A 197 0.81 22.71 7.53
C SER A 197 -0.15 21.96 6.62
N ALA A 198 -1.10 21.21 7.20
CA ALA A 198 -2.23 20.69 6.44
C ALA A 198 -2.91 21.87 5.72
N PRO A 199 -3.33 21.73 4.44
CA PRO A 199 -4.17 22.74 3.82
C PRO A 199 -5.44 22.84 4.66
N ALA A 200 -5.75 24.07 5.08
CA ALA A 200 -6.96 24.39 5.82
C ALA A 200 -8.21 23.94 5.04
N PRO A 201 -9.29 23.53 5.73
CA PRO A 201 -10.50 22.99 5.13
C PRO A 201 -11.20 23.96 4.19
#